data_bee6abe92224acf51e0c0a96487bb7a6
#
_entry.id   bee6abe92224acf51e0c0a96487bb7a6
#
_cell.length_a   1.000
_cell.length_b   1.000
_cell.length_c   1.000
_cell.angle_alpha   90.00
_cell.angle_beta   90.00
_cell.angle_gamma   90.00
#
_symmetry.space_group_name_H-M   'P 1'
#
loop_
_entity.id
_entity.type
_entity.pdbx_description
1 polymer ?
#
loop_
_entity_poly.entity_id
_entity_poly.type
_entity_poly.pdbx_seq_one_letter_code
_entity_poly.pdbx_strand_id
1 'polypeptide(L)'
;MRVAIIGMGTAGVSVLRQLVKHEDFSKLKVDVYDDAKNMGQGVPFQNDSSELLINMPSKKMSLNLDDDEEFWKWYQQQTEFDFPNPQYLPRFVFGHYMKSHLSRYDQQYENLTIINEKVQEIFTNSNVDDTKLKYYVCTCEDDKEWREYDYLFLTFGTFSYHDPYHLKGKKGYIQTPYPTYNTLDHVDESDRIAIIGTGLASLDAVRYVAAHHPNLPITMTSRSASLPSVRGKMIDIQFTHLTKDHFNGIKENNYGNVPLDKAVALFLKECEDYEIDFQKLVNRRTGHHIKDLQFDLNNETEMGVFQSIIEHLKENLDWIWNSLSLRDQELFNEKYSKMIQLNSNPMPPRTAKLLIQLIEEG
;
A
#
# COMPACT_ATOMS: atom_id res chain seq x y z
N MET A 1 2.47 -3.73 -32.75
CA MET A 1 2.63 -2.65 -31.76
C MET A 1 3.48 -3.20 -30.60
N ARG A 2 4.48 -2.46 -30.14
CA ARG A 2 5.36 -2.87 -29.03
C ARG A 2 5.02 -2.08 -27.78
N VAL A 3 4.89 -2.77 -26.65
CA VAL A 3 4.54 -2.21 -25.34
C VAL A 3 5.61 -2.61 -24.34
N ALA A 4 6.07 -1.68 -23.50
CA ALA A 4 6.91 -1.98 -22.36
C ALA A 4 6.19 -1.71 -21.03
N ILE A 5 6.39 -2.60 -20.06
CA ILE A 5 5.97 -2.39 -18.65
C ILE A 5 7.24 -2.39 -17.80
N ILE A 6 7.53 -1.27 -17.15
CA ILE A 6 8.73 -1.09 -16.33
C ILE A 6 8.37 -1.12 -14.86
N GLY A 7 8.84 -2.16 -14.17
CA GLY A 7 8.50 -2.49 -12.80
C GLY A 7 7.37 -3.53 -12.74
N MET A 8 7.68 -4.73 -12.28
CA MET A 8 6.75 -5.87 -12.20
C MET A 8 6.33 -6.18 -10.75
N GLY A 9 6.14 -5.13 -9.96
CA GLY A 9 5.41 -5.23 -8.70
C GLY A 9 3.90 -5.32 -8.92
N THR A 10 3.09 -5.03 -7.90
CA THR A 10 1.63 -5.13 -7.96
C THR A 10 1.02 -4.37 -9.14
N ALA A 11 1.47 -3.13 -9.38
CA ALA A 11 0.95 -2.31 -10.47
C ALA A 11 1.30 -2.91 -11.85
N GLY A 12 2.54 -3.37 -12.06
CA GLY A 12 2.96 -3.97 -13.33
C GLY A 12 2.24 -5.28 -13.64
N VAL A 13 2.10 -6.15 -12.65
CA VAL A 13 1.33 -7.40 -12.78
C VAL A 13 -0.14 -7.10 -13.08
N SER A 14 -0.73 -6.07 -12.43
CA SER A 14 -2.10 -5.66 -12.70
C SER A 14 -2.30 -5.11 -14.11
N VAL A 15 -1.35 -4.28 -14.60
CA VAL A 15 -1.38 -3.79 -16.00
C VAL A 15 -1.31 -4.96 -16.97
N LEU A 16 -0.34 -5.87 -16.80
CA LEU A 16 -0.20 -7.05 -17.65
C LEU A 16 -1.48 -7.90 -17.64
N ARG A 17 -2.07 -8.10 -16.45
CA ARG A 17 -3.33 -8.84 -16.27
C ARG A 17 -4.49 -8.23 -17.06
N GLN A 18 -4.59 -6.90 -17.14
CA GLN A 18 -5.61 -6.25 -17.95
C GLN A 18 -5.30 -6.32 -19.46
N LEU A 19 -4.03 -6.18 -19.83
CA LEU A 19 -3.62 -6.32 -21.24
C LEU A 19 -3.93 -7.71 -21.80
N VAL A 20 -3.65 -8.79 -21.06
CA VAL A 20 -3.92 -10.16 -21.54
C VAL A 20 -5.41 -10.49 -21.68
N LYS A 21 -6.29 -9.72 -21.04
CA LYS A 21 -7.75 -9.86 -21.21
C LYS A 21 -8.26 -9.18 -22.50
N HIS A 22 -7.45 -8.31 -23.12
CA HIS A 22 -7.87 -7.56 -24.30
C HIS A 22 -7.86 -8.47 -25.55
N GLU A 23 -8.88 -8.41 -26.38
CA GLU A 23 -9.04 -9.24 -27.59
C GLU A 23 -7.87 -9.12 -28.57
N ASP A 24 -7.23 -7.96 -28.63
CA ASP A 24 -6.10 -7.68 -29.51
C ASP A 24 -4.74 -7.99 -28.86
N PHE A 25 -4.68 -8.62 -27.69
CA PHE A 25 -3.42 -8.89 -26.99
C PHE A 25 -2.41 -9.65 -27.87
N SER A 26 -2.87 -10.61 -28.66
CA SER A 26 -2.02 -11.38 -29.59
C SER A 26 -1.36 -10.54 -30.68
N LYS A 27 -1.84 -9.32 -30.96
CA LYS A 27 -1.27 -8.37 -31.92
C LYS A 27 -0.18 -7.48 -31.30
N LEU A 28 -0.03 -7.51 -29.99
CA LEU A 28 0.99 -6.77 -29.25
C LEU A 28 2.26 -7.61 -29.14
N LYS A 29 3.42 -6.94 -29.00
CA LYS A 29 4.64 -7.51 -28.42
C LYS A 29 4.85 -6.80 -27.10
N VAL A 30 4.86 -7.54 -26.01
CA VAL A 30 4.93 -6.98 -24.66
C VAL A 30 6.23 -7.41 -24.00
N ASP A 31 7.05 -6.43 -23.65
CA ASP A 31 8.29 -6.65 -22.90
C ASP A 31 8.06 -6.12 -21.46
N VAL A 32 8.35 -6.96 -20.47
CA VAL A 32 8.22 -6.57 -19.05
C VAL A 32 9.58 -6.56 -18.39
N TYR A 33 9.87 -5.51 -17.61
CA TYR A 33 11.18 -5.24 -17.01
C TYR A 33 11.08 -5.14 -15.51
N ASP A 34 11.95 -5.86 -14.82
CA ASP A 34 12.30 -5.63 -13.41
C ASP A 34 13.62 -6.33 -13.11
N ASP A 35 14.24 -6.06 -11.96
CA ASP A 35 15.34 -6.93 -11.53
C ASP A 35 14.82 -8.35 -11.18
N ALA A 36 15.68 -9.35 -11.35
CA ALA A 36 15.31 -10.77 -11.17
C ALA A 36 14.71 -11.06 -9.75
N LYS A 37 15.16 -10.31 -8.73
CA LYS A 37 14.70 -10.48 -7.36
C LYS A 37 13.27 -10.01 -7.17
N ASN A 38 12.89 -8.90 -7.82
CA ASN A 38 11.59 -8.25 -7.64
C ASN A 38 10.58 -8.60 -8.74
N MET A 39 11.01 -9.28 -9.80
CA MET A 39 10.16 -9.69 -10.91
C MET A 39 8.90 -10.42 -10.44
N GLY A 40 7.74 -9.84 -10.73
CA GLY A 40 6.42 -10.39 -10.42
C GLY A 40 5.97 -10.26 -8.97
N GLN A 41 6.75 -9.64 -8.08
CA GLN A 41 6.37 -9.45 -6.67
C GLN A 41 6.60 -8.02 -6.16
N GLY A 42 7.62 -7.33 -6.69
CA GLY A 42 8.04 -6.02 -6.19
C GLY A 42 8.68 -6.07 -4.79
N VAL A 43 9.27 -4.95 -4.38
CA VAL A 43 9.96 -4.84 -3.09
C VAL A 43 9.06 -5.11 -1.86
N PRO A 44 7.81 -4.62 -1.78
CA PRO A 44 6.97 -4.82 -0.58
C PRO A 44 6.57 -6.26 -0.29
N PHE A 45 6.57 -7.11 -1.33
CA PHE A 45 6.11 -8.50 -1.26
C PHE A 45 7.23 -9.50 -1.59
N GLN A 46 8.49 -9.05 -1.55
CA GLN A 46 9.66 -9.93 -1.70
C GLN A 46 9.70 -10.98 -0.59
N ASN A 47 10.47 -12.05 -0.82
CA ASN A 47 10.73 -13.03 0.23
C ASN A 47 11.36 -12.35 1.44
N ASP A 48 10.69 -12.47 2.58
CA ASP A 48 11.09 -11.88 3.85
C ASP A 48 10.51 -12.72 5.01
N SER A 49 10.66 -12.27 6.25
CA SER A 49 10.18 -12.96 7.43
C SER A 49 8.65 -13.14 7.44
N SER A 50 8.20 -14.28 7.97
CA SER A 50 6.78 -14.54 8.23
C SER A 50 6.16 -13.59 9.28
N GLU A 51 7.00 -12.85 10.00
CA GLU A 51 6.53 -11.82 10.93
C GLU A 51 5.97 -10.57 10.23
N LEU A 52 6.31 -10.34 8.97
CA LEU A 52 5.84 -9.18 8.20
C LEU A 52 4.45 -9.45 7.63
N LEU A 53 3.43 -9.07 8.36
CA LEU A 53 2.05 -9.32 7.97
C LEU A 53 1.50 -8.28 6.99
N ILE A 54 0.61 -8.73 6.13
CA ILE A 54 -0.29 -7.85 5.38
C ILE A 54 -1.27 -7.22 6.38
N ASN A 55 -1.57 -5.93 6.22
CA ASN A 55 -2.50 -5.20 7.09
C ASN A 55 -3.96 -5.27 6.62
N MET A 56 -4.23 -5.99 5.52
CA MET A 56 -5.57 -6.28 5.02
C MET A 56 -5.90 -7.76 5.27
N PRO A 57 -7.15 -8.09 5.57
CA PRO A 57 -7.59 -9.48 5.60
C PRO A 57 -7.37 -10.16 4.24
N SER A 58 -6.85 -11.40 4.25
CA SER A 58 -6.53 -12.15 3.03
C SER A 58 -7.72 -12.34 2.07
N LYS A 59 -8.95 -12.39 2.61
CA LYS A 59 -10.20 -12.46 1.85
C LYS A 59 -10.63 -11.13 1.19
N LYS A 60 -9.96 -10.03 1.50
CA LYS A 60 -10.22 -8.71 0.94
C LYS A 60 -9.03 -8.21 0.10
N MET A 61 -8.18 -9.14 -0.33
CA MET A 61 -7.06 -8.86 -1.23
C MET A 61 -7.22 -9.62 -2.53
N SER A 62 -7.12 -8.92 -3.63
CA SER A 62 -7.21 -9.50 -4.96
C SER A 62 -6.53 -8.62 -6.01
N LEU A 63 -6.02 -9.23 -7.07
CA LEU A 63 -5.70 -8.54 -8.33
C LEU A 63 -6.90 -8.56 -9.30
N ASN A 64 -8.00 -9.18 -8.91
CA ASN A 64 -9.19 -9.32 -9.72
C ASN A 64 -10.30 -8.38 -9.22
N LEU A 65 -10.68 -7.42 -10.04
CA LEU A 65 -11.76 -6.48 -9.70
C LEU A 65 -13.13 -7.16 -9.60
N ASP A 66 -13.28 -8.33 -10.23
CA ASP A 66 -14.54 -9.09 -10.28
C ASP A 66 -14.58 -10.20 -9.20
N ASP A 67 -13.51 -10.42 -8.45
CA ASP A 67 -13.40 -11.45 -7.41
C ASP A 67 -12.44 -11.02 -6.28
N ASP A 68 -12.98 -10.41 -5.25
CA ASP A 68 -12.23 -9.92 -4.08
C ASP A 68 -11.51 -11.05 -3.32
N GLU A 69 -11.98 -12.29 -3.44
CA GLU A 69 -11.42 -13.44 -2.75
C GLU A 69 -10.42 -14.25 -3.60
N GLU A 70 -10.02 -13.80 -4.79
CA GLU A 70 -9.14 -14.58 -5.67
C GLU A 70 -7.82 -14.98 -4.98
N PHE A 71 -7.18 -14.05 -4.24
CA PHE A 71 -5.98 -14.37 -3.48
C PHE A 71 -6.24 -15.45 -2.40
N TRP A 72 -7.35 -15.35 -1.67
CA TRP A 72 -7.73 -16.33 -0.68
C TRP A 72 -7.97 -17.72 -1.29
N LYS A 73 -8.69 -17.78 -2.42
CA LYS A 73 -8.93 -19.03 -3.17
C LYS A 73 -7.63 -19.63 -3.69
N TRP A 74 -6.72 -18.80 -4.18
CA TRP A 74 -5.38 -19.23 -4.58
C TRP A 74 -4.60 -19.79 -3.38
N TYR A 75 -4.58 -19.09 -2.24
CA TYR A 75 -3.89 -19.53 -1.03
C TYR A 75 -4.38 -20.90 -0.55
N GLN A 76 -5.69 -21.15 -0.54
CA GLN A 76 -6.27 -22.43 -0.12
C GLN A 76 -5.84 -23.62 -0.99
N GLN A 77 -5.34 -23.39 -2.20
CA GLN A 77 -4.85 -24.42 -3.12
C GLN A 77 -3.35 -24.70 -2.94
N GLN A 78 -2.65 -23.88 -2.14
CA GLN A 78 -1.22 -24.07 -1.89
C GLN A 78 -1.02 -25.09 -0.76
N THR A 79 -0.05 -25.98 -0.96
CA THR A 79 0.36 -26.96 0.07
C THR A 79 1.65 -26.56 0.77
N GLU A 80 2.35 -25.55 0.26
CA GLU A 80 3.62 -25.06 0.79
C GLU A 80 3.45 -24.05 1.93
N PHE A 81 2.24 -23.50 2.11
CA PHE A 81 1.94 -22.50 3.13
C PHE A 81 0.93 -23.07 4.14
N ASP A 82 1.37 -23.18 5.39
CA ASP A 82 0.51 -23.55 6.53
C ASP A 82 0.69 -22.53 7.66
N PHE A 83 -0.14 -21.48 7.64
CA PHE A 83 -0.11 -20.45 8.67
C PHE A 83 -1.29 -20.62 9.63
N PRO A 84 -1.04 -20.64 10.96
CA PRO A 84 -2.09 -20.89 11.97
C PRO A 84 -3.17 -19.81 12.02
N ASN A 85 -2.88 -18.61 11.49
CA ASN A 85 -3.85 -17.53 11.39
C ASN A 85 -3.86 -16.92 9.98
N PRO A 86 -4.56 -17.55 9.03
CA PRO A 86 -4.56 -17.12 7.63
C PRO A 86 -5.40 -15.87 7.35
N GLN A 87 -6.03 -15.27 8.36
CA GLN A 87 -6.74 -13.99 8.19
C GLN A 87 -5.79 -12.86 7.78
N TYR A 88 -4.57 -12.85 8.34
CA TYR A 88 -3.52 -11.90 7.98
C TYR A 88 -2.26 -12.68 7.64
N LEU A 89 -2.02 -12.88 6.36
CA LEU A 89 -0.89 -13.66 5.86
C LEU A 89 0.40 -12.84 5.83
N PRO A 90 1.57 -13.51 5.86
CA PRO A 90 2.83 -12.86 5.57
C PRO A 90 2.85 -12.22 4.17
N ARG A 91 3.55 -11.08 4.02
CA ARG A 91 3.56 -10.32 2.76
C ARG A 91 4.08 -11.12 1.58
N PHE A 92 5.10 -11.93 1.78
CA PHE A 92 5.69 -12.72 0.69
C PHE A 92 4.70 -13.70 0.06
N VAL A 93 3.67 -14.16 0.80
CA VAL A 93 2.62 -15.04 0.25
C VAL A 93 1.85 -14.35 -0.88
N PHE A 94 1.56 -13.06 -0.73
CA PHE A 94 0.97 -12.28 -1.81
C PHE A 94 1.93 -12.08 -2.98
N GLY A 95 3.23 -11.99 -2.70
CA GLY A 95 4.28 -12.00 -3.73
C GLY A 95 4.25 -13.28 -4.57
N HIS A 96 4.13 -14.44 -3.93
CA HIS A 96 3.99 -15.73 -4.63
C HIS A 96 2.72 -15.80 -5.48
N TYR A 97 1.60 -15.29 -4.97
CA TYR A 97 0.36 -15.17 -5.75
C TYR A 97 0.56 -14.33 -7.01
N MET A 98 1.18 -13.16 -6.91
CA MET A 98 1.48 -12.32 -8.06
C MET A 98 2.42 -13.00 -9.07
N LYS A 99 3.47 -13.65 -8.58
CA LYS A 99 4.40 -14.44 -9.42
C LYS A 99 3.70 -15.57 -10.15
N SER A 100 2.73 -16.24 -9.52
CA SER A 100 1.98 -17.32 -10.17
C SER A 100 1.21 -16.83 -11.41
N HIS A 101 0.67 -15.59 -11.36
CA HIS A 101 0.06 -14.98 -12.53
C HIS A 101 1.07 -14.70 -13.64
N LEU A 102 2.22 -14.09 -13.29
CA LEU A 102 3.27 -13.78 -14.27
C LEU A 102 3.79 -15.05 -14.94
N SER A 103 4.09 -16.10 -14.16
CA SER A 103 4.56 -17.39 -14.68
C SER A 103 3.53 -18.06 -15.60
N ARG A 104 2.25 -17.97 -15.26
CA ARG A 104 1.19 -18.47 -16.12
C ARG A 104 1.12 -17.73 -17.45
N TYR A 105 1.24 -16.40 -17.44
CA TYR A 105 1.22 -15.60 -18.67
C TYR A 105 2.44 -15.85 -19.54
N ASP A 106 3.62 -15.98 -18.95
CA ASP A 106 4.84 -16.33 -19.65
C ASP A 106 4.74 -17.66 -20.40
N GLN A 107 4.12 -18.67 -19.78
CA GLN A 107 3.88 -19.97 -20.39
C GLN A 107 2.79 -19.95 -21.48
N GLN A 108 1.83 -19.05 -21.37
CA GLN A 108 0.63 -19.01 -22.22
C GLN A 108 0.82 -18.15 -23.48
N TYR A 109 1.70 -17.13 -23.42
CA TYR A 109 1.76 -16.08 -24.42
C TYR A 109 3.15 -15.90 -25.00
N GLU A 110 3.39 -16.37 -26.23
CA GLU A 110 4.66 -16.23 -26.95
C GLU A 110 5.06 -14.77 -27.28
N ASN A 111 4.09 -13.87 -27.28
CA ASN A 111 4.29 -12.44 -27.53
C ASN A 111 4.65 -11.63 -26.27
N LEU A 112 4.79 -12.29 -25.11
CA LEU A 112 5.29 -11.74 -23.85
C LEU A 112 6.76 -12.10 -23.69
N THR A 113 7.60 -11.12 -23.32
CA THR A 113 9.03 -11.34 -22.99
C THR A 113 9.31 -10.81 -21.59
N ILE A 114 9.83 -11.67 -20.71
CA ILE A 114 10.29 -11.28 -19.38
C ILE A 114 11.77 -10.92 -19.45
N ILE A 115 12.11 -9.69 -19.07
CA ILE A 115 13.47 -9.16 -19.07
C ILE A 115 13.87 -8.88 -17.62
N ASN A 116 14.68 -9.77 -17.05
CA ASN A 116 15.16 -9.71 -15.67
C ASN A 116 16.31 -8.70 -15.51
N GLU A 117 16.11 -7.50 -16.02
CA GLU A 117 17.08 -6.41 -16.00
C GLU A 117 16.38 -5.12 -15.55
N LYS A 118 17.11 -4.31 -14.79
CA LYS A 118 16.63 -3.02 -14.34
C LYS A 118 16.82 -1.99 -15.44
N VAL A 119 15.77 -1.27 -15.79
CA VAL A 119 15.83 -0.14 -16.71
C VAL A 119 16.65 0.99 -16.07
N GLN A 120 17.63 1.50 -16.79
CA GLN A 120 18.52 2.59 -16.36
C GLN A 120 18.08 3.91 -16.96
N GLU A 121 17.78 3.94 -18.25
CA GLU A 121 17.41 5.16 -18.94
C GLU A 121 16.19 4.96 -19.84
N ILE A 122 15.41 6.02 -19.98
CA ILE A 122 14.29 6.13 -20.89
C ILE A 122 14.37 7.50 -21.57
N PHE A 123 14.19 7.54 -22.88
CA PHE A 123 13.98 8.80 -23.57
C PHE A 123 12.86 8.70 -24.61
N THR A 124 12.39 9.85 -25.08
CA THR A 124 11.39 9.96 -26.14
C THR A 124 11.98 10.72 -27.32
N ASN A 125 11.59 10.35 -28.55
CA ASN A 125 11.85 11.19 -29.69
C ASN A 125 10.93 12.44 -29.60
N SER A 126 11.50 13.58 -29.27
CA SER A 126 10.78 14.87 -29.20
C SER A 126 10.94 15.70 -30.47
N ASN A 127 11.34 15.12 -31.60
CA ASN A 127 11.49 15.84 -32.86
C ASN A 127 10.12 16.26 -33.40
N VAL A 128 9.93 17.55 -33.58
CA VAL A 128 8.72 18.27 -33.94
C VAL A 128 8.07 17.79 -35.25
N ASP A 129 8.81 17.04 -36.09
CA ASP A 129 8.35 16.54 -37.38
C ASP A 129 7.88 15.07 -37.38
N ASP A 130 8.04 14.35 -36.25
CA ASP A 130 7.65 12.94 -36.20
C ASP A 130 6.22 12.81 -35.66
N THR A 131 5.31 12.38 -36.51
CA THR A 131 3.87 12.29 -36.20
C THR A 131 3.51 11.20 -35.18
N LYS A 132 4.51 10.41 -34.72
CA LYS A 132 4.32 9.35 -33.72
C LYS A 132 5.37 9.42 -32.63
N LEU A 133 4.92 9.64 -31.39
CA LEU A 133 5.76 9.54 -30.21
C LEU A 133 6.27 8.10 -30.07
N LYS A 134 7.59 7.94 -29.87
CA LYS A 134 8.24 6.67 -29.57
C LYS A 134 9.02 6.77 -28.28
N TYR A 135 9.10 5.65 -27.57
CA TYR A 135 9.85 5.51 -26.34
C TYR A 135 11.03 4.57 -26.56
N TYR A 136 12.16 4.92 -26.00
CA TYR A 136 13.38 4.14 -26.07
C TYR A 136 13.82 3.77 -24.67
N VAL A 137 14.06 2.48 -24.42
CA VAL A 137 14.39 1.92 -23.11
C VAL A 137 15.75 1.26 -23.19
N CYS A 138 16.62 1.54 -22.20
CA CYS A 138 17.94 0.93 -22.06
C CYS A 138 18.11 0.33 -20.66
N THR A 139 18.70 -0.88 -20.59
CA THR A 139 19.01 -1.61 -19.34
C THR A 139 20.48 -1.55 -18.95
N CYS A 140 21.37 -1.17 -19.86
CA CYS A 140 22.84 -1.11 -19.68
C CYS A 140 23.34 0.33 -19.59
N GLU A 141 24.33 0.58 -18.73
CA GLU A 141 25.01 1.89 -18.65
C GLU A 141 26.12 2.04 -19.73
N ASP A 142 26.85 0.97 -20.01
CA ASP A 142 28.07 1.03 -20.85
C ASP A 142 27.80 0.72 -22.33
N ASP A 143 27.04 -0.33 -22.64
CA ASP A 143 26.65 -0.69 -24.01
C ASP A 143 25.16 -0.38 -24.21
N LYS A 144 24.85 0.86 -24.59
CA LYS A 144 23.47 1.34 -24.73
C LYS A 144 22.75 0.69 -25.92
N GLU A 145 22.22 -0.50 -25.70
CA GLU A 145 21.24 -1.09 -26.59
C GLU A 145 19.85 -0.56 -26.33
N TRP A 146 19.36 0.29 -27.23
CA TRP A 146 18.04 0.91 -27.10
C TRP A 146 16.97 0.05 -27.77
N ARG A 147 15.92 -0.25 -26.98
CA ARG A 147 14.72 -0.93 -27.49
C ARG A 147 13.60 0.08 -27.66
N GLU A 148 12.99 0.10 -28.86
CA GLU A 148 11.92 1.03 -29.23
C GLU A 148 10.55 0.48 -28.89
N TYR A 149 9.65 1.34 -28.37
CA TYR A 149 8.27 1.02 -27.99
C TYR A 149 7.28 2.07 -28.46
N ASP A 150 6.06 1.61 -28.77
CA ASP A 150 4.92 2.47 -29.08
C ASP A 150 4.24 3.00 -27.80
N TYR A 151 4.23 2.19 -26.73
CA TYR A 151 3.63 2.52 -25.43
C TYR A 151 4.53 2.08 -24.28
N LEU A 152 4.46 2.85 -23.21
CA LEU A 152 5.26 2.62 -22.02
C LEU A 152 4.39 2.77 -20.75
N PHE A 153 4.38 1.73 -19.90
CA PHE A 153 3.80 1.78 -18.57
C PHE A 153 4.90 1.87 -17.52
N LEU A 154 4.90 2.96 -16.75
CA LEU A 154 5.85 3.20 -15.66
C LEU A 154 5.23 2.73 -14.34
N THR A 155 5.62 1.55 -13.88
CA THR A 155 5.06 0.87 -12.71
C THR A 155 6.15 0.46 -11.71
N PHE A 156 7.28 1.15 -11.71
CA PHE A 156 8.48 0.84 -10.92
C PHE A 156 8.36 1.12 -9.41
N GLY A 157 7.19 1.51 -8.92
CA GLY A 157 6.94 1.72 -7.49
C GLY A 157 7.50 3.04 -6.95
N THR A 158 8.18 2.98 -5.82
CA THR A 158 8.75 4.15 -5.14
C THR A 158 10.23 4.30 -5.46
N PHE A 159 10.67 5.55 -5.59
CA PHE A 159 12.10 5.88 -5.67
C PHE A 159 12.83 5.56 -4.36
N SER A 160 14.17 5.60 -4.40
CA SER A 160 15.00 5.45 -3.21
C SER A 160 14.61 6.47 -2.15
N TYR A 161 14.59 6.03 -0.89
CA TYR A 161 14.27 6.91 0.23
C TYR A 161 15.28 8.05 0.37
N HIS A 162 14.76 9.23 0.61
CA HIS A 162 15.58 10.38 1.03
C HIS A 162 16.23 10.06 2.38
N ASP A 163 17.46 10.51 2.58
CA ASP A 163 18.17 10.43 3.86
C ASP A 163 18.15 11.78 4.58
N PRO A 164 17.08 12.09 5.33
CA PRO A 164 16.92 13.39 5.99
C PRO A 164 17.90 13.64 7.12
N TYR A 165 18.55 12.58 7.61
CA TYR A 165 19.46 12.63 8.75
C TYR A 165 20.94 12.55 8.33
N HIS A 166 21.23 12.35 7.04
CA HIS A 166 22.58 12.18 6.50
C HIS A 166 23.36 11.04 7.20
N LEU A 167 22.68 9.95 7.53
CA LEU A 167 23.21 8.79 8.25
C LEU A 167 23.45 7.57 7.37
N LYS A 168 23.08 7.60 6.10
CA LYS A 168 23.31 6.49 5.16
C LYS A 168 24.78 6.08 5.13
N GLY A 169 25.05 4.80 5.37
CA GLY A 169 26.41 4.24 5.43
C GLY A 169 27.12 4.47 6.78
N LYS A 170 26.51 5.10 7.76
CA LYS A 170 27.05 5.17 9.11
C LYS A 170 26.82 3.86 9.86
N LYS A 171 27.82 3.45 10.67
CA LYS A 171 27.72 2.24 11.50
C LYS A 171 26.49 2.34 12.41
N GLY A 172 25.69 1.28 12.48
CA GLY A 172 24.49 1.19 13.29
C GLY A 172 23.25 1.89 12.73
N TYR A 173 23.33 2.54 11.55
CA TYR A 173 22.17 3.13 10.90
C TYR A 173 21.63 2.23 9.80
N ILE A 174 20.36 1.84 9.92
CA ILE A 174 19.62 1.06 8.94
C ILE A 174 18.53 1.95 8.35
N GLN A 175 18.69 2.36 7.10
CA GLN A 175 17.75 3.27 6.41
C GLN A 175 16.43 2.58 6.06
N THR A 176 16.49 1.29 5.68
CA THR A 176 15.34 0.45 5.41
C THR A 176 15.52 -0.92 6.05
N PRO A 177 14.50 -1.45 6.77
CA PRO A 177 14.64 -2.74 7.42
C PRO A 177 14.53 -3.93 6.45
N TYR A 178 14.19 -3.72 5.17
CA TYR A 178 13.85 -4.78 4.22
C TYR A 178 15.00 -5.19 3.29
N PRO A 179 15.21 -6.49 3.06
CA PRO A 179 14.57 -7.62 3.75
C PRO A 179 15.10 -7.74 5.18
N THR A 180 14.19 -8.02 6.13
CA THR A 180 14.49 -7.96 7.58
C THR A 180 15.55 -8.97 8.01
N TYR A 181 15.52 -10.19 7.49
CA TYR A 181 16.52 -11.23 7.77
C TYR A 181 17.94 -10.85 7.35
N ASN A 182 18.11 -9.88 6.45
CA ASN A 182 19.42 -9.44 5.97
C ASN A 182 19.92 -8.18 6.68
N THR A 183 19.01 -7.36 7.18
CA THR A 183 19.34 -6.07 7.79
C THR A 183 19.28 -6.07 9.31
N LEU A 184 18.41 -6.88 9.91
CA LEU A 184 18.15 -6.90 11.35
C LEU A 184 18.71 -8.13 12.06
N ASP A 185 19.17 -9.15 11.34
CA ASP A 185 19.80 -10.35 11.93
C ASP A 185 21.20 -10.09 12.55
N HIS A 186 21.84 -9.00 12.11
CA HIS A 186 23.19 -8.66 12.54
C HIS A 186 23.24 -7.72 13.77
N VAL A 187 22.14 -7.64 14.51
CA VAL A 187 22.06 -6.85 15.75
C VAL A 187 22.64 -7.66 16.90
N ASP A 188 23.54 -7.06 17.65
CA ASP A 188 24.19 -7.73 18.80
C ASP A 188 23.26 -7.74 20.03
N GLU A 189 23.35 -8.78 20.87
CA GLU A 189 22.53 -8.91 22.11
C GLU A 189 22.71 -7.76 23.09
N SER A 190 23.79 -6.99 22.96
CA SER A 190 24.10 -5.81 23.80
C SER A 190 23.56 -4.51 23.21
N ASP A 191 23.00 -4.53 22.02
CA ASP A 191 22.52 -3.33 21.35
C ASP A 191 21.23 -2.79 21.96
N ARG A 192 20.97 -1.52 21.67
CA ARG A 192 19.70 -0.85 21.92
C ARG A 192 19.13 -0.38 20.60
N ILE A 193 17.90 -0.76 20.29
CA ILE A 193 17.28 -0.45 19.01
C ILE A 193 16.42 0.80 19.13
N ALA A 194 16.73 1.81 18.32
CA ALA A 194 15.91 3.00 18.15
C ALA A 194 15.24 2.97 16.78
N ILE A 195 13.90 3.01 16.74
CA ILE A 195 13.12 3.02 15.52
C ILE A 195 12.51 4.41 15.35
N ILE A 196 12.89 5.10 14.25
CA ILE A 196 12.37 6.42 13.92
C ILE A 196 11.13 6.25 13.03
N GLY A 197 9.98 6.52 13.62
CA GLY A 197 8.65 6.31 13.03
C GLY A 197 7.79 5.41 13.89
N THR A 198 6.47 5.49 13.69
CA THR A 198 5.46 4.67 14.38
C THR A 198 4.43 4.11 13.41
N GLY A 199 4.74 4.14 12.09
CA GLY A 199 3.91 3.56 11.05
C GLY A 199 4.11 2.06 10.87
N LEU A 200 3.43 1.46 9.88
CA LEU A 200 3.44 0.01 9.65
C LEU A 200 4.84 -0.57 9.41
N ALA A 201 5.72 0.14 8.70
CA ALA A 201 7.09 -0.31 8.48
C ALA A 201 7.91 -0.39 9.78
N SER A 202 7.67 0.55 10.71
CA SER A 202 8.28 0.50 12.03
C SER A 202 7.75 -0.67 12.86
N LEU A 203 6.45 -0.98 12.73
CA LEU A 203 5.84 -2.13 13.40
C LEU A 203 6.36 -3.46 12.83
N ASP A 204 6.70 -3.53 11.54
CA ASP A 204 7.37 -4.70 10.97
C ASP A 204 8.74 -4.92 11.63
N ALA A 205 9.54 -3.86 11.79
CA ALA A 205 10.83 -3.95 12.46
C ALA A 205 10.67 -4.38 13.94
N VAL A 206 9.69 -3.82 14.67
CA VAL A 206 9.37 -4.26 16.05
C VAL A 206 9.02 -5.75 16.09
N ARG A 207 8.14 -6.20 15.20
CA ARG A 207 7.72 -7.61 15.14
C ARG A 207 8.89 -8.54 14.89
N TYR A 208 9.75 -8.18 13.92
CA TYR A 208 10.92 -8.97 13.60
C TYR A 208 11.88 -9.05 14.80
N VAL A 209 12.24 -7.90 15.37
CA VAL A 209 13.16 -7.84 16.51
C VAL A 209 12.59 -8.59 17.71
N ALA A 210 11.32 -8.39 18.06
CA ALA A 210 10.69 -9.10 19.19
C ALA A 210 10.65 -10.63 18.99
N ALA A 211 10.56 -11.10 17.76
CA ALA A 211 10.55 -12.54 17.47
C ALA A 211 11.94 -13.17 17.45
N HIS A 212 12.95 -12.45 16.97
CA HIS A 212 14.31 -13.00 16.76
C HIS A 212 15.31 -12.57 17.84
N HIS A 213 15.07 -11.43 18.49
CA HIS A 213 15.92 -10.82 19.52
C HIS A 213 15.09 -10.36 20.73
N PRO A 214 14.39 -11.28 21.42
CA PRO A 214 13.34 -10.94 22.41
C PRO A 214 13.84 -10.16 23.64
N ASN A 215 15.15 -10.14 23.89
CA ASN A 215 15.73 -9.45 25.03
C ASN A 215 16.26 -8.05 24.73
N LEU A 216 16.18 -7.62 23.45
CA LEU A 216 16.68 -6.30 23.06
C LEU A 216 15.69 -5.18 23.41
N PRO A 217 16.15 -4.13 24.10
CA PRO A 217 15.28 -2.98 24.35
C PRO A 217 15.01 -2.21 23.06
N ILE A 218 13.73 -2.00 22.76
CA ILE A 218 13.26 -1.28 21.58
C ILE A 218 12.66 0.06 21.99
N THR A 219 13.15 1.15 21.41
CA THR A 219 12.57 2.48 21.58
C THR A 219 12.01 2.98 20.27
N MET A 220 10.72 3.28 20.21
CA MET A 220 10.08 3.92 19.04
C MET A 220 9.91 5.41 19.30
N THR A 221 10.19 6.23 18.29
CA THR A 221 9.99 7.68 18.35
C THR A 221 9.38 8.23 17.07
N SER A 222 8.48 9.21 17.18
CA SER A 222 7.96 9.96 16.05
C SER A 222 7.48 11.34 16.46
N ARG A 223 7.32 12.23 15.48
CA ARG A 223 6.85 13.61 15.73
C ARG A 223 5.48 13.68 16.40
N SER A 224 4.61 12.73 16.11
CA SER A 224 3.24 12.71 16.66
C SER A 224 3.05 11.74 17.80
N ALA A 225 4.02 10.85 18.06
CA ALA A 225 3.91 9.72 18.98
C ALA A 225 2.59 8.91 18.80
N SER A 226 2.01 8.91 17.61
CA SER A 226 0.73 8.25 17.34
C SER A 226 0.97 6.92 16.63
N LEU A 227 0.36 5.86 17.12
CA LEU A 227 0.32 4.55 16.43
C LEU A 227 -0.86 4.52 15.44
N PRO A 228 -0.79 3.73 14.35
CA PRO A 228 -1.95 3.43 13.52
C PRO A 228 -3.09 2.84 14.35
N SER A 229 -4.34 2.98 13.88
CA SER A 229 -5.47 2.29 14.49
C SER A 229 -5.36 0.77 14.33
N VAL A 230 -6.11 0.02 15.13
CA VAL A 230 -6.20 -1.43 14.98
C VAL A 230 -7.30 -1.76 13.96
N ARG A 231 -7.05 -2.71 13.09
CA ARG A 231 -7.98 -3.19 12.07
C ARG A 231 -9.20 -3.80 12.75
N GLY A 232 -10.37 -3.23 12.49
CA GLY A 232 -11.64 -3.77 12.93
C GLY A 232 -12.29 -4.72 11.91
N LYS A 233 -13.49 -5.16 12.23
CA LYS A 233 -14.29 -6.04 11.37
C LYS A 233 -14.93 -5.22 10.24
N MET A 234 -14.33 -5.27 9.07
CA MET A 234 -14.79 -4.51 7.91
C MET A 234 -16.13 -5.02 7.37
N ILE A 235 -16.91 -4.09 6.83
CA ILE A 235 -18.18 -4.33 6.14
C ILE A 235 -18.15 -3.67 4.76
N ASP A 236 -19.07 -4.05 3.88
CA ASP A 236 -19.25 -3.34 2.61
C ASP A 236 -20.05 -2.05 2.85
N ILE A 237 -19.59 -0.95 2.28
CA ILE A 237 -20.16 0.39 2.43
C ILE A 237 -20.68 0.89 1.08
N GLN A 238 -21.83 1.55 1.10
CA GLN A 238 -22.35 2.31 -0.02
C GLN A 238 -22.82 3.68 0.46
N PHE A 239 -22.26 4.74 -0.12
CA PHE A 239 -22.66 6.10 0.21
C PHE A 239 -24.02 6.46 -0.43
N THR A 240 -24.90 7.05 0.37
CA THR A 240 -26.22 7.55 -0.04
C THR A 240 -26.29 9.07 -0.01
N HIS A 241 -25.46 9.73 0.79
CA HIS A 241 -25.40 11.18 0.94
C HIS A 241 -24.19 11.78 0.24
N LEU A 242 -23.00 11.19 0.38
CA LEU A 242 -21.76 11.65 -0.23
C LEU A 242 -21.66 11.16 -1.67
N THR A 243 -22.56 11.63 -2.53
CA THR A 243 -22.71 11.21 -3.92
C THR A 243 -22.43 12.35 -4.90
N LYS A 244 -22.11 12.00 -6.15
CA LYS A 244 -21.90 12.97 -7.24
C LYS A 244 -23.12 13.85 -7.46
N ASP A 245 -24.33 13.30 -7.34
CA ASP A 245 -25.57 14.03 -7.56
C ASP A 245 -25.79 15.10 -6.49
N HIS A 246 -25.60 14.78 -5.21
CA HIS A 246 -25.66 15.77 -4.14
C HIS A 246 -24.60 16.86 -4.29
N PHE A 247 -23.38 16.48 -4.69
CA PHE A 247 -22.33 17.46 -4.96
C PHE A 247 -22.67 18.38 -6.13
N ASN A 248 -23.24 17.85 -7.23
CA ASN A 248 -23.67 18.65 -8.37
C ASN A 248 -24.75 19.65 -7.98
N GLY A 249 -25.76 19.24 -7.18
CA GLY A 249 -26.77 20.16 -6.64
C GLY A 249 -26.21 21.27 -5.77
N ILE A 250 -25.13 21.00 -4.99
CA ILE A 250 -24.47 22.05 -4.20
C ILE A 250 -23.67 22.98 -5.12
N LYS A 251 -22.96 22.46 -6.12
CA LYS A 251 -22.15 23.24 -7.08
C LYS A 251 -22.97 24.29 -7.83
N GLU A 252 -24.20 23.96 -8.21
CA GLU A 252 -25.10 24.89 -8.91
C GLU A 252 -25.30 26.20 -8.16
N ASN A 253 -25.29 26.16 -6.81
CA ASN A 253 -25.51 27.31 -5.95
C ASN A 253 -24.22 27.87 -5.33
N ASN A 254 -23.02 27.31 -5.70
CA ASN A 254 -21.74 27.66 -5.08
C ASN A 254 -20.62 27.83 -6.11
N TYR A 255 -20.89 28.49 -7.24
CA TYR A 255 -19.89 28.83 -8.26
C TYR A 255 -19.08 27.63 -8.76
N GLY A 256 -19.70 26.46 -8.85
CA GLY A 256 -19.07 25.23 -9.33
C GLY A 256 -18.23 24.47 -8.30
N ASN A 257 -18.17 24.91 -7.06
CA ASN A 257 -17.46 24.23 -5.96
C ASN A 257 -18.43 23.74 -4.88
N VAL A 258 -17.96 22.78 -4.10
CA VAL A 258 -18.64 22.32 -2.88
C VAL A 258 -17.86 22.86 -1.67
N PRO A 259 -18.46 23.70 -0.82
CA PRO A 259 -17.83 24.13 0.43
C PRO A 259 -17.50 22.95 1.34
N LEU A 260 -16.34 22.98 1.99
CA LEU A 260 -15.85 21.86 2.83
C LEU A 260 -16.84 21.51 3.94
N ASP A 261 -17.49 22.49 4.57
CA ASP A 261 -18.50 22.27 5.62
C ASP A 261 -19.71 21.46 5.11
N LYS A 262 -20.10 21.67 3.84
CA LYS A 262 -21.17 20.90 3.20
C LYS A 262 -20.73 19.46 2.91
N ALA A 263 -19.51 19.28 2.39
CA ALA A 263 -18.95 17.94 2.17
C ALA A 263 -18.83 17.16 3.48
N VAL A 264 -18.34 17.80 4.54
CA VAL A 264 -18.25 17.20 5.89
C VAL A 264 -19.63 16.87 6.44
N ALA A 265 -20.64 17.74 6.24
CA ALA A 265 -22.02 17.46 6.69
C ALA A 265 -22.60 16.22 5.98
N LEU A 266 -22.32 16.01 4.69
CA LEU A 266 -22.74 14.78 3.99
C LEU A 266 -22.00 13.55 4.52
N PHE A 267 -20.69 13.66 4.78
CA PHE A 267 -19.91 12.57 5.38
C PHE A 267 -20.42 12.20 6.79
N LEU A 268 -20.80 13.16 7.61
CA LEU A 268 -21.36 12.89 8.94
C LEU A 268 -22.70 12.17 8.87
N LYS A 269 -23.52 12.46 7.85
CA LYS A 269 -24.76 11.72 7.60
C LYS A 269 -24.48 10.26 7.22
N GLU A 270 -23.44 9.98 6.40
CA GLU A 270 -23.03 8.60 6.16
C GLU A 270 -22.63 7.90 7.46
N CYS A 271 -21.90 8.59 8.35
CA CYS A 271 -21.56 8.03 9.66
C CYS A 271 -22.80 7.73 10.50
N GLU A 272 -23.81 8.63 10.51
CA GLU A 272 -25.08 8.45 11.23
C GLU A 272 -25.87 7.24 10.70
N ASP A 273 -25.96 7.06 9.37
CA ASP A 273 -26.67 5.94 8.75
C ASP A 273 -26.06 4.58 9.11
N TYR A 274 -24.74 4.55 9.37
CA TYR A 274 -24.02 3.37 9.84
C TYR A 274 -23.87 3.31 11.36
N GLU A 275 -24.62 4.12 12.10
CA GLU A 275 -24.64 4.18 13.58
C GLU A 275 -23.26 4.50 14.19
N ILE A 276 -22.41 5.28 13.49
CA ILE A 276 -21.08 5.67 13.93
C ILE A 276 -21.11 7.03 14.63
N ASP A 277 -20.73 7.04 15.90
CA ASP A 277 -20.40 8.27 16.62
C ASP A 277 -19.01 8.77 16.20
N PHE A 278 -18.99 9.61 15.17
CA PHE A 278 -17.76 10.17 14.62
C PHE A 278 -16.95 10.93 15.68
N GLN A 279 -17.59 11.70 16.56
CA GLN A 279 -16.88 12.49 17.57
C GLN A 279 -16.21 11.58 18.62
N LYS A 280 -16.88 10.52 19.05
CA LYS A 280 -16.30 9.51 19.94
C LYS A 280 -15.04 8.88 19.33
N LEU A 281 -15.12 8.49 18.06
CA LEU A 281 -14.01 7.81 17.39
C LEU A 281 -12.83 8.74 17.09
N VAL A 282 -13.08 9.99 16.74
CA VAL A 282 -12.00 10.97 16.53
C VAL A 282 -11.31 11.33 17.83
N ASN A 283 -12.06 11.47 18.92
CA ASN A 283 -11.56 11.89 20.23
C ASN A 283 -11.06 10.73 21.12
N ARG A 284 -11.10 9.48 20.63
CA ARG A 284 -10.71 8.30 21.43
C ARG A 284 -9.22 8.23 21.79
N ARG A 285 -8.40 9.00 21.08
CA ARG A 285 -6.95 9.00 21.31
C ARG A 285 -6.58 9.84 22.52
N THR A 286 -6.14 9.17 23.57
CA THR A 286 -5.78 9.78 24.86
C THR A 286 -4.30 10.13 24.93
N GLY A 287 -3.47 9.63 24.03
CA GLY A 287 -2.00 9.67 24.08
C GLY A 287 -1.41 8.57 24.97
N HIS A 288 -2.23 7.73 25.55
CA HIS A 288 -1.81 6.57 26.34
C HIS A 288 -1.92 5.31 25.47
N HIS A 289 -0.82 4.88 24.86
CA HIS A 289 -0.79 3.88 23.81
C HIS A 289 -1.54 2.59 24.15
N ILE A 290 -1.35 2.03 25.35
CA ILE A 290 -2.03 0.80 25.78
C ILE A 290 -3.56 1.01 25.79
N LYS A 291 -4.03 2.10 26.39
CA LYS A 291 -5.48 2.40 26.46
C LYS A 291 -6.07 2.62 25.06
N ASP A 292 -5.35 3.33 24.20
CA ASP A 292 -5.79 3.62 22.84
C ASP A 292 -5.88 2.33 22.00
N LEU A 293 -4.91 1.41 22.11
CA LEU A 293 -4.93 0.11 21.44
C LEU A 293 -6.00 -0.81 22.02
N GLN A 294 -6.18 -0.84 23.33
CA GLN A 294 -7.25 -1.60 24.00
C GLN A 294 -8.64 -1.11 23.61
N PHE A 295 -8.81 0.21 23.48
CA PHE A 295 -10.06 0.76 22.96
C PHE A 295 -10.39 0.23 21.56
N ASP A 296 -9.45 0.33 20.63
CA ASP A 296 -9.64 -0.15 19.26
C ASP A 296 -9.94 -1.67 19.23
N LEU A 297 -9.23 -2.48 20.03
CA LEU A 297 -9.45 -3.93 20.13
C LEU A 297 -10.84 -4.29 20.71
N ASN A 298 -11.29 -3.55 21.73
CA ASN A 298 -12.57 -3.80 22.41
C ASN A 298 -13.77 -3.29 21.60
N ASN A 299 -13.54 -2.40 20.62
CA ASN A 299 -14.57 -1.85 19.74
C ASN A 299 -14.39 -2.29 18.28
N GLU A 300 -13.99 -3.55 18.07
CA GLU A 300 -13.62 -4.10 16.76
C GLU A 300 -14.69 -3.84 15.67
N THR A 301 -15.96 -3.99 16.01
CA THR A 301 -17.07 -3.78 15.06
C THR A 301 -17.20 -2.31 14.67
N GLU A 302 -17.30 -1.40 15.64
CA GLU A 302 -17.43 0.04 15.39
C GLU A 302 -16.22 0.60 14.65
N MET A 303 -15.01 0.17 15.04
CA MET A 303 -13.76 0.51 14.33
C MET A 303 -13.75 -0.01 12.90
N GLY A 304 -14.24 -1.22 12.66
CA GLY A 304 -14.30 -1.81 11.33
C GLY A 304 -15.27 -1.07 10.41
N VAL A 305 -16.45 -0.72 10.89
CA VAL A 305 -17.43 0.09 10.14
C VAL A 305 -16.83 1.45 9.78
N PHE A 306 -16.24 2.15 10.76
CA PHE A 306 -15.60 3.44 10.52
C PHE A 306 -14.45 3.36 9.51
N GLN A 307 -13.60 2.34 9.60
CA GLN A 307 -12.52 2.12 8.64
C GLN A 307 -13.05 1.79 7.25
N SER A 308 -14.17 1.08 7.13
CA SER A 308 -14.83 0.80 5.86
C SER A 308 -15.40 2.08 5.22
N ILE A 309 -15.97 2.99 6.02
CA ILE A 309 -16.41 4.32 5.56
C ILE A 309 -15.20 5.12 5.04
N ILE A 310 -14.07 5.12 5.75
CA ILE A 310 -12.84 5.81 5.32
C ILE A 310 -12.27 5.19 4.03
N GLU A 311 -12.30 3.88 3.89
CA GLU A 311 -11.85 3.18 2.67
C GLU A 311 -12.71 3.59 1.47
N HIS A 312 -14.02 3.54 1.62
CA HIS A 312 -14.97 3.95 0.57
C HIS A 312 -14.86 5.46 0.24
N LEU A 313 -14.58 6.31 1.23
CA LEU A 313 -14.26 7.72 1.01
C LEU A 313 -13.01 7.87 0.13
N LYS A 314 -11.96 7.09 0.37
CA LYS A 314 -10.71 7.12 -0.42
C LYS A 314 -10.94 6.72 -1.87
N GLU A 315 -11.75 5.72 -2.13
CA GLU A 315 -12.12 5.28 -3.48
C GLU A 315 -12.82 6.40 -4.28
N ASN A 316 -13.52 7.28 -3.58
CA ASN A 316 -14.25 8.40 -4.15
C ASN A 316 -13.50 9.75 -4.05
N LEU A 317 -12.30 9.77 -3.45
CA LEU A 317 -11.60 10.99 -3.10
C LEU A 317 -11.26 11.87 -4.32
N ASP A 318 -10.98 11.28 -5.46
CA ASP A 318 -10.60 12.01 -6.67
C ASP A 318 -11.66 13.07 -7.05
N TRP A 319 -12.91 12.66 -7.28
CA TRP A 319 -13.96 13.60 -7.65
C TRP A 319 -14.43 14.49 -6.49
N ILE A 320 -14.36 14.02 -5.23
CA ILE A 320 -14.65 14.81 -4.03
C ILE A 320 -13.63 15.95 -3.94
N TRP A 321 -12.33 15.62 -4.00
CA TRP A 321 -11.23 16.57 -3.93
C TRP A 321 -11.32 17.65 -5.01
N ASN A 322 -11.54 17.24 -6.27
CA ASN A 322 -11.68 18.14 -7.40
C ASN A 322 -12.97 18.99 -7.35
N SER A 323 -13.87 18.71 -6.44
CA SER A 323 -15.07 19.51 -6.19
C SER A 323 -14.86 20.63 -5.17
N LEU A 324 -13.77 20.59 -4.39
CA LEU A 324 -13.43 21.59 -3.38
C LEU A 324 -12.67 22.75 -4.01
N SER A 325 -12.81 23.94 -3.44
CA SER A 325 -11.92 25.08 -3.75
C SER A 325 -10.49 24.81 -3.21
N LEU A 326 -9.47 25.48 -3.76
CA LEU A 326 -8.09 25.36 -3.25
C LEU A 326 -8.00 25.68 -1.74
N ARG A 327 -8.73 26.69 -1.28
CA ARG A 327 -8.80 27.04 0.14
C ARG A 327 -9.40 25.92 0.98
N ASP A 328 -10.45 25.26 0.49
CA ASP A 328 -11.10 24.14 1.19
C ASP A 328 -10.23 22.89 1.17
N GLN A 329 -9.44 22.66 0.13
CA GLN A 329 -8.44 21.60 0.07
C GLN A 329 -7.34 21.81 1.12
N GLU A 330 -6.83 23.03 1.28
CA GLU A 330 -5.85 23.38 2.33
C GLU A 330 -6.45 23.14 3.72
N LEU A 331 -7.68 23.63 3.94
CA LEU A 331 -8.40 23.45 5.22
C LEU A 331 -8.67 21.97 5.54
N PHE A 332 -9.01 21.16 4.54
CA PHE A 332 -9.17 19.70 4.69
C PHE A 332 -7.84 19.06 5.12
N ASN A 333 -6.74 19.42 4.47
CA ASN A 333 -5.42 18.89 4.83
C ASN A 333 -5.04 19.24 6.27
N GLU A 334 -5.32 20.45 6.70
CA GLU A 334 -5.02 20.90 8.07
C GLU A 334 -5.86 20.16 9.12
N LYS A 335 -7.16 19.99 8.88
CA LYS A 335 -8.09 19.51 9.91
C LYS A 335 -8.32 17.99 9.91
N TYR A 336 -8.34 17.35 8.73
CA TYR A 336 -8.85 15.99 8.59
C TYR A 336 -7.82 14.97 8.08
N SER A 337 -6.77 15.40 7.36
CA SER A 337 -5.82 14.47 6.73
C SER A 337 -5.16 13.52 7.73
N LYS A 338 -4.76 14.02 8.91
CA LYS A 338 -4.15 13.19 9.95
C LYS A 338 -5.10 12.11 10.49
N MET A 339 -6.35 12.45 10.72
CA MET A 339 -7.38 11.52 11.19
C MET A 339 -7.62 10.40 10.15
N ILE A 340 -7.75 10.79 8.87
CA ILE A 340 -7.91 9.84 7.77
C ILE A 340 -6.67 8.95 7.69
N GLN A 341 -5.47 9.50 7.71
CA GLN A 341 -4.22 8.75 7.63
C GLN A 341 -4.10 7.69 8.74
N LEU A 342 -4.43 8.03 9.98
CA LEU A 342 -4.36 7.11 11.13
C LEU A 342 -5.36 5.93 11.02
N ASN A 343 -6.47 6.12 10.32
CA ASN A 343 -7.51 5.10 10.15
C ASN A 343 -7.50 4.41 8.79
N SER A 344 -6.74 4.92 7.81
CA SER A 344 -6.65 4.35 6.46
C SER A 344 -5.76 3.11 6.36
N ASN A 345 -4.76 3.02 7.25
CA ASN A 345 -3.79 1.93 7.23
C ASN A 345 -3.66 1.33 8.64
N PRO A 346 -4.74 0.73 9.16
CA PRO A 346 -4.72 0.13 10.49
C PRO A 346 -3.82 -1.10 10.55
N MET A 347 -3.25 -1.35 11.74
CA MET A 347 -2.45 -2.53 12.00
C MET A 347 -3.33 -3.77 12.26
N PRO A 348 -2.85 -4.99 11.97
CA PRO A 348 -3.53 -6.21 12.37
C PRO A 348 -3.71 -6.30 13.91
N PRO A 349 -4.83 -6.87 14.44
CA PRO A 349 -5.05 -7.03 15.87
C PRO A 349 -3.93 -7.78 16.60
N ARG A 350 -3.29 -8.76 15.93
CA ARG A 350 -2.13 -9.49 16.47
C ARG A 350 -0.95 -8.55 16.76
N THR A 351 -0.70 -7.58 15.90
CA THR A 351 0.36 -6.58 16.11
C THR A 351 0.05 -5.67 17.30
N ALA A 352 -1.20 -5.23 17.45
CA ALA A 352 -1.61 -4.42 18.60
C ALA A 352 -1.45 -5.16 19.92
N LYS A 353 -1.83 -6.44 19.97
CA LYS A 353 -1.65 -7.31 21.15
C LYS A 353 -0.18 -7.48 21.51
N LEU A 354 0.68 -7.70 20.52
CA LEU A 354 2.13 -7.76 20.75
C LEU A 354 2.68 -6.44 21.29
N LEU A 355 2.28 -5.30 20.75
CA LEU A 355 2.73 -3.99 21.25
C LEU A 355 2.30 -3.75 22.70
N ILE A 356 1.05 -4.10 23.07
CA ILE A 356 0.58 -4.00 24.45
C ILE A 356 1.46 -4.83 25.36
N GLN A 357 1.70 -6.10 25.00
CA GLN A 357 2.56 -7.00 25.77
C GLN A 357 3.98 -6.42 25.96
N LEU A 358 4.63 -6.01 24.87
CA LEU A 358 5.99 -5.45 24.93
C LEU A 358 6.07 -4.16 25.78
N ILE A 359 5.06 -3.30 25.74
CA ILE A 359 5.02 -2.08 26.56
C ILE A 359 4.77 -2.42 28.05
N GLU A 360 4.01 -3.47 28.37
CA GLU A 360 3.75 -3.92 29.75
C GLU A 360 4.96 -4.64 30.37
N GLU A 361 5.75 -5.32 29.55
CA GLU A 361 6.97 -6.02 29.98
C GLU A 361 8.17 -5.08 30.17
N GLY A 362 8.16 -3.85 29.61
CA GLY A 362 9.20 -2.83 29.73
C GLY A 362 10.18 -2.88 28.59
#